data_88fd82e3f64af52357ba879a08e4060f
#
_entry.id   88fd82e3f64af52357ba879a08e4060f
#
_cell.length_a   1.000
_cell.length_b   1.000
_cell.length_c   1.000
_cell.angle_alpha   90.00
_cell.angle_beta   90.00
_cell.angle_gamma   90.00
#
_symmetry.space_group_name_H-M   'P 1'
#
loop_
_entity.id
_entity.type
_entity.pdbx_description
1 polymer ?
#
loop_
_entity_poly.entity_id
_entity_poly.type
_entity_poly.pdbx_seq_one_letter_code
_entity_poly.pdbx_strand_id
1 'polypeptide(L)'
;MTSREPSAAPEPEKTASAPVPPPPQAATALLDPVIHERLRLAIMCALAVHESMTFLELTHHLGMTKGNFHIHAKRLEEVGHIQGTKHGEGRHTRTTFAITRAGRKALERYFAQLEAIIAATRRA
;
A
#
# COMPACT_ATOMS: atom_id res chain seq x y z
N MET A 1 16.60 37.95 -15.07
CA MET A 1 16.38 37.58 -14.82
C MET A 1 15.92 37.16 -14.63
N THR A 2 15.90 37.35 -14.68
CA THR A 2 15.45 36.83 -14.28
C THR A 2 14.93 36.10 -14.14
N SER A 3 14.90 36.20 -14.17
CA SER A 3 14.35 35.43 -13.83
C SER A 3 13.98 34.62 -13.61
N ARG A 4 13.97 34.58 -13.61
CA ARG A 4 13.58 33.74 -13.16
C ARG A 4 13.07 33.10 -12.94
N GLU A 5 12.85 32.94 -12.69
CA GLU A 5 12.32 32.34 -12.24
C GLU A 5 11.87 31.79 -11.89
N PRO A 6 11.95 32.25 -12.31
CA PRO A 6 11.35 31.63 -11.54
C PRO A 6 11.07 31.03 -11.11
N SER A 7 11.11 31.13 -10.96
CA SER A 7 10.88 30.57 -10.26
C SER A 7 10.75 30.09 -9.70
N ALA A 8 10.89 30.34 -9.67
CA ALA A 8 10.76 29.91 -8.82
C ALA A 8 10.65 29.71 -8.18
N ALA A 9 10.74 29.87 -7.98
CA ALA A 9 10.63 29.68 -7.06
C ALA A 9 10.61 29.80 -6.36
N PRO A 10 10.69 30.01 -6.02
CA PRO A 10 10.70 29.98 -4.96
C PRO A 10 10.78 30.00 -4.23
N GLU A 11 10.91 30.08 -3.72
CA GLU A 11 11.07 30.07 -2.83
C GLU A 11 11.03 30.17 -1.96
N PRO A 12 11.16 30.55 -1.70
CA PRO A 12 11.14 30.48 -0.71
C PRO A 12 11.30 30.52 0.09
N GLU A 13 11.50 30.65 0.40
CA GLU A 13 11.63 30.53 1.20
C GLU A 13 11.65 30.66 2.03
N LYS A 14 11.89 31.13 2.32
CA LYS A 14 11.99 31.16 3.12
C LYS A 14 11.69 31.30 4.15
N THR A 15 11.56 31.27 4.26
CA THR A 15 11.30 31.29 5.37
C THR A 15 11.22 30.59 6.26
N ALA A 16 11.14 30.58 6.50
CA ALA A 16 10.93 30.16 7.61
C ALA A 16 11.47 29.18 8.39
N SER A 17 11.13 29.12 9.37
CA SER A 17 11.59 28.26 10.38
C SER A 17 10.95 26.90 10.34
N ALA A 18 9.82 26.77 9.71
CA ALA A 18 9.16 25.49 9.61
C ALA A 18 9.70 24.70 8.42
N PRO A 19 9.90 23.38 8.56
CA PRO A 19 10.35 22.59 7.44
C PRO A 19 9.31 22.60 6.31
N VAL A 20 9.80 22.71 5.11
CA VAL A 20 8.97 22.63 3.92
C VAL A 20 8.75 21.16 3.61
N PRO A 21 7.50 20.70 3.45
CA PRO A 21 7.28 19.32 3.10
C PRO A 21 7.88 18.99 1.75
N PRO A 22 8.30 17.75 1.50
CA PRO A 22 8.86 17.37 0.20
C PRO A 22 7.81 17.53 -0.89
N PRO A 23 8.24 17.73 -2.14
CA PRO A 23 7.29 17.74 -3.24
C PRO A 23 6.48 16.46 -3.30
N PRO A 24 5.24 16.52 -3.81
CA PRO A 24 4.37 15.34 -3.82
C PRO A 24 4.99 14.09 -4.44
N GLN A 25 5.75 14.25 -5.53
CA GLN A 25 6.41 13.09 -6.15
C GLN A 25 7.41 12.45 -5.20
N ALA A 26 8.19 13.24 -4.47
CA ALA A 26 9.17 12.69 -3.53
C ALA A 26 8.49 12.03 -2.35
N ALA A 27 7.40 12.62 -1.85
CA ALA A 27 6.66 12.06 -0.73
C ALA A 27 6.00 10.74 -1.10
N THR A 28 5.33 10.69 -2.26
CA THR A 28 4.65 9.47 -2.69
C THR A 28 5.62 8.38 -3.11
N ALA A 29 6.83 8.75 -3.53
CA ALA A 29 7.87 7.78 -3.88
C ALA A 29 8.32 6.96 -2.67
N LEU A 30 8.05 7.43 -1.45
CA LEU A 30 8.39 6.68 -0.23
C LEU A 30 7.36 5.59 0.08
N LEU A 31 6.18 5.65 -0.55
CA LEU A 31 5.15 4.64 -0.33
C LEU A 31 5.59 3.32 -0.95
N ASP A 32 5.30 2.23 -0.25
CA ASP A 32 5.63 0.89 -0.73
C ASP A 32 4.91 0.65 -2.06
N PRO A 33 5.65 0.47 -3.18
CA PRO A 33 5.01 0.35 -4.49
C PRO A 33 4.21 -0.94 -4.66
N VAL A 34 4.48 -1.96 -3.87
CA VAL A 34 3.70 -3.19 -3.91
C VAL A 34 2.36 -2.97 -3.23
N ILE A 35 2.35 -2.30 -2.07
CA ILE A 35 1.12 -2.01 -1.34
C ILE A 35 0.33 -0.89 -2.02
N HIS A 36 1.03 0.09 -2.59
CA HIS A 36 0.39 1.26 -3.19
C HIS A 36 -0.20 0.92 -4.56
N GLU A 37 -1.12 -0.01 -4.56
CA GLU A 37 -1.87 -0.41 -5.73
C GLU A 37 -3.25 -0.83 -5.22
N ARG A 38 -4.29 -0.37 -5.88
CA ARG A 38 -5.67 -0.46 -5.40
C ARG A 38 -6.07 -1.85 -4.92
N LEU A 39 -5.80 -2.86 -5.73
CA LEU A 39 -6.27 -4.21 -5.42
C LEU A 39 -5.39 -4.90 -4.36
N ARG A 40 -4.08 -4.68 -4.42
CA ARG A 40 -3.19 -5.24 -3.40
C ARG A 40 -3.42 -4.60 -2.05
N LEU A 41 -3.65 -3.28 -2.04
CA LEU A 41 -4.00 -2.59 -0.79
C LEU A 41 -5.29 -3.17 -0.20
N ALA A 42 -6.29 -3.42 -1.04
CA ALA A 42 -7.56 -3.99 -0.58
C ALA A 42 -7.36 -5.39 0.04
N ILE A 43 -6.51 -6.21 -0.58
CA ILE A 43 -6.19 -7.54 -0.04
C ILE A 43 -5.51 -7.41 1.32
N MET A 44 -4.52 -6.52 1.42
CA MET A 44 -3.79 -6.31 2.67
C MET A 44 -4.73 -5.83 3.79
N CYS A 45 -5.61 -4.89 3.47
CA CYS A 45 -6.55 -4.36 4.47
C CYS A 45 -7.53 -5.43 4.95
N ALA A 46 -8.05 -6.25 4.03
CA ALA A 46 -8.95 -7.34 4.40
C ALA A 46 -8.26 -8.33 5.34
N LEU A 47 -7.02 -8.69 5.03
CA LEU A 47 -6.26 -9.64 5.83
C LEU A 47 -5.73 -9.02 7.12
N ALA A 48 -5.71 -7.69 7.22
CA ALA A 48 -5.31 -7.04 8.47
C ALA A 48 -6.40 -7.14 9.54
N VAL A 49 -7.66 -7.23 9.13
CA VAL A 49 -8.78 -7.31 10.08
C VAL A 49 -9.33 -8.72 10.26
N HIS A 50 -8.91 -9.66 9.45
CA HIS A 50 -9.32 -11.06 9.58
C HIS A 50 -8.10 -11.92 9.80
N GLU A 51 -8.20 -12.91 10.67
CA GLU A 51 -7.07 -13.78 10.97
C GLU A 51 -6.64 -14.55 9.72
N SER A 52 -7.59 -15.08 8.99
CA SER A 52 -7.34 -15.71 7.70
C SER A 52 -8.61 -15.67 6.86
N MET A 53 -8.45 -15.72 5.56
CA MET A 53 -9.58 -15.78 4.63
C MET A 53 -9.26 -16.75 3.52
N THR A 54 -10.29 -17.47 3.05
CA THR A 54 -10.09 -18.37 1.91
C THR A 54 -10.02 -17.56 0.62
N PHE A 55 -9.50 -18.21 -0.42
CA PHE A 55 -9.48 -17.64 -1.76
C PHE A 55 -10.88 -17.16 -2.18
N LEU A 56 -11.89 -17.99 -1.97
CA LEU A 56 -13.26 -17.64 -2.36
C LEU A 56 -13.81 -16.49 -1.53
N GLU A 57 -13.54 -16.47 -0.23
CA GLU A 57 -13.98 -15.37 0.63
C GLU A 57 -13.38 -14.05 0.17
N LEU A 58 -12.08 -14.06 -0.14
CA LEU A 58 -11.38 -12.85 -0.57
C LEU A 58 -11.89 -12.36 -1.91
N THR A 59 -12.01 -13.24 -2.90
CA THR A 59 -12.48 -12.82 -4.22
C THR A 59 -13.91 -12.29 -4.14
N HIS A 60 -14.76 -12.95 -3.35
CA HIS A 60 -16.13 -12.50 -3.18
C HIS A 60 -16.20 -11.17 -2.43
N HIS A 61 -15.51 -11.09 -1.31
CA HIS A 61 -15.51 -9.91 -0.45
C HIS A 61 -14.98 -8.67 -1.19
N LEU A 62 -13.95 -8.85 -2.00
CA LEU A 62 -13.30 -7.74 -2.70
C LEU A 62 -13.85 -7.50 -4.10
N GLY A 63 -14.77 -8.34 -4.56
CA GLY A 63 -15.32 -8.21 -5.91
C GLY A 63 -14.29 -8.40 -7.01
N MET A 64 -13.28 -9.23 -6.77
CA MET A 64 -12.20 -9.47 -7.73
C MET A 64 -12.47 -10.73 -8.53
N THR A 65 -11.99 -10.74 -9.78
CA THR A 65 -11.95 -11.98 -10.53
C THR A 65 -10.89 -12.89 -9.97
N LYS A 66 -11.03 -14.19 -10.21
CA LYS A 66 -10.04 -15.17 -9.73
C LYS A 66 -8.67 -14.87 -10.32
N GLY A 67 -8.60 -14.49 -11.61
CA GLY A 67 -7.35 -14.19 -12.28
C GLY A 67 -6.66 -12.96 -11.69
N ASN A 68 -7.41 -11.88 -11.48
CA ASN A 68 -6.87 -10.67 -10.88
C ASN A 68 -6.37 -10.94 -9.46
N PHE A 69 -7.15 -11.67 -8.68
CA PHE A 69 -6.73 -12.00 -7.32
C PHE A 69 -5.43 -12.80 -7.33
N HIS A 70 -5.36 -13.81 -8.22
CA HIS A 70 -4.18 -14.67 -8.29
C HIS A 70 -2.91 -13.86 -8.57
N ILE A 71 -2.98 -12.94 -9.53
CA ILE A 71 -1.81 -12.12 -9.90
C ILE A 71 -1.36 -11.26 -8.72
N HIS A 72 -2.30 -10.59 -8.05
CA HIS A 72 -1.96 -9.68 -6.97
C HIS A 72 -1.55 -10.42 -5.71
N ALA A 73 -2.22 -11.52 -5.38
CA ALA A 73 -1.85 -12.33 -4.23
C ALA A 73 -0.45 -12.92 -4.40
N LYS A 74 -0.13 -13.38 -5.60
CA LYS A 74 1.20 -13.91 -5.89
C LYS A 74 2.27 -12.86 -5.66
N ARG A 75 2.01 -11.64 -6.11
CA ARG A 75 2.97 -10.54 -5.91
C ARG A 75 3.17 -10.25 -4.43
N LEU A 76 2.09 -10.24 -3.65
CA LEU A 76 2.18 -10.02 -2.20
C LEU A 76 2.91 -11.15 -1.50
N GLU A 77 2.72 -12.39 -1.96
CA GLU A 77 3.44 -13.53 -1.41
C GLU A 77 4.94 -13.45 -1.73
N GLU A 78 5.28 -13.05 -2.95
CA GLU A 78 6.67 -12.95 -3.37
C GLU A 78 7.48 -11.98 -2.52
N VAL A 79 6.86 -10.90 -2.08
CA VAL A 79 7.55 -9.93 -1.22
C VAL A 79 7.37 -10.23 0.27
N GLY A 80 6.67 -11.32 0.60
CA GLY A 80 6.56 -11.77 1.98
C GLY A 80 5.48 -11.08 2.80
N HIS A 81 4.54 -10.38 2.16
CA HIS A 81 3.50 -9.64 2.90
C HIS A 81 2.34 -10.52 3.31
N ILE A 82 2.03 -11.54 2.55
CA ILE A 82 0.97 -12.50 2.88
C ILE A 82 1.48 -13.91 2.66
N GLN A 83 0.77 -14.87 3.23
CA GLN A 83 1.10 -16.28 3.06
C GLN A 83 -0.16 -17.06 2.75
N GLY A 84 -0.10 -17.85 1.68
CA GLY A 84 -1.16 -18.79 1.33
C GLY A 84 -0.83 -20.18 1.85
N THR A 85 -1.84 -20.85 2.36
CA THR A 85 -1.68 -22.22 2.88
C THR A 85 -2.76 -23.08 2.27
N LYS A 86 -2.35 -24.18 1.66
CA LYS A 86 -3.29 -25.14 1.09
C LYS A 86 -3.76 -26.14 2.12
N HIS A 87 -5.04 -26.43 2.08
CA HIS A 87 -5.67 -27.41 2.96
C HIS A 87 -6.41 -28.43 2.10
N GLY A 88 -6.36 -29.70 2.49
CA GLY A 88 -7.07 -30.74 1.79
C GLY A 88 -6.25 -31.33 0.66
N GLU A 89 -6.88 -32.23 -0.11
CA GLU A 89 -6.23 -32.96 -1.19
C GLU A 89 -7.14 -33.00 -2.41
N GLY A 90 -6.52 -33.06 -3.58
CA GLY A 90 -7.22 -33.20 -4.85
C GLY A 90 -8.23 -32.10 -5.09
N ARG A 91 -9.47 -32.48 -5.40
CA ARG A 91 -10.53 -31.53 -5.68
C ARG A 91 -11.05 -30.80 -4.47
N HIS A 92 -10.71 -31.28 -3.28
CA HIS A 92 -11.15 -30.66 -2.04
C HIS A 92 -10.11 -29.72 -1.46
N THR A 93 -9.13 -29.35 -2.28
CA THR A 93 -8.10 -28.40 -1.86
C THR A 93 -8.70 -27.00 -1.79
N ARG A 94 -8.39 -26.32 -0.71
CA ARG A 94 -8.70 -24.88 -0.59
C ARG A 94 -7.47 -24.17 -0.08
N THR A 95 -7.36 -22.90 -0.40
CA THR A 95 -6.22 -22.08 0.05
C THR A 95 -6.76 -20.98 0.96
N THR A 96 -6.11 -20.83 2.12
CA THR A 96 -6.37 -19.71 3.00
C THR A 96 -5.17 -18.77 2.94
N PHE A 97 -5.43 -17.49 3.16
CA PHE A 97 -4.41 -16.46 3.15
C PHE A 97 -4.42 -15.72 4.48
N ALA A 98 -3.25 -15.32 4.92
CA ALA A 98 -3.09 -14.52 6.14
C ALA A 98 -2.01 -13.49 5.90
N ILE A 99 -2.14 -12.34 6.55
CA ILE A 99 -1.08 -11.34 6.51
C ILE A 99 0.06 -11.84 7.39
N THR A 100 1.30 -11.64 6.94
CA THR A 100 2.47 -12.03 7.73
C THR A 100 2.80 -10.91 8.71
N ARG A 101 3.68 -11.21 9.67
CA ARG A 101 4.17 -10.17 10.58
C ARG A 101 4.87 -9.06 9.77
N ALA A 102 5.68 -9.43 8.80
CA ALA A 102 6.36 -8.47 7.94
C ALA A 102 5.36 -7.65 7.13
N GLY A 103 4.30 -8.29 6.64
CA GLY A 103 3.25 -7.60 5.89
C GLY A 103 2.50 -6.61 6.75
N ARG A 104 2.21 -6.99 8.00
CA ARG A 104 1.53 -6.09 8.93
C ARG A 104 2.37 -4.86 9.23
N LYS A 105 3.68 -5.05 9.44
CA LYS A 105 4.59 -3.94 9.65
C LYS A 105 4.68 -3.04 8.42
N ALA A 106 4.73 -3.64 7.24
CA ALA A 106 4.80 -2.88 5.99
C ALA A 106 3.52 -2.06 5.79
N LEU A 107 2.36 -2.63 6.11
CA LEU A 107 1.09 -1.94 5.99
C LEU A 107 1.01 -0.76 6.97
N GLU A 108 1.44 -0.95 8.20
CA GLU A 108 1.46 0.13 9.20
C GLU A 108 2.37 1.26 8.76
N ARG A 109 3.54 0.93 8.21
CA ARG A 109 4.47 1.93 7.70
C ARG A 109 3.86 2.68 6.53
N TYR A 110 3.17 1.97 5.65
CA TYR A 110 2.46 2.56 4.53
C TYR A 110 1.41 3.57 5.01
N PHE A 111 0.60 3.18 6.01
CA PHE A 111 -0.40 4.07 6.57
C PHE A 111 0.22 5.32 7.20
N ALA A 112 1.31 5.16 7.94
CA ALA A 112 1.98 6.29 8.57
C ALA A 112 2.51 7.28 7.52
N GLN A 113 3.08 6.77 6.45
CA GLN A 113 3.58 7.60 5.37
C GLN A 113 2.44 8.32 4.66
N LEU A 114 1.33 7.62 4.42
CA LEU A 114 0.17 8.21 3.79
C LEU A 114 -0.45 9.30 4.67
N GLU A 115 -0.56 9.04 5.97
CA GLU A 115 -1.07 10.02 6.92
C GLU A 115 -0.21 11.28 6.94
N ALA A 116 1.11 11.13 6.84
CA ALA A 116 2.01 12.28 6.79
C ALA A 116 1.78 13.11 5.54
N ILE A 117 1.56 12.46 4.41
CA ILE A 117 1.25 13.14 3.15
C ILE A 117 -0.07 13.91 3.27
N ILE A 118 -1.08 13.25 3.82
CA ILE A 118 -2.40 13.86 4.01
C ILE A 118 -2.28 15.09 4.91
N ALA A 119 -1.60 14.95 6.04
CA ALA A 119 -1.44 16.05 6.98
C ALA A 119 -0.71 17.24 6.34
N ALA A 120 0.36 16.97 5.60
CA ALA A 120 1.11 18.03 4.92
C ALA A 120 0.24 18.73 3.86
N THR A 121 -0.55 17.97 3.13
CA THR A 121 -1.41 18.49 2.08
C THR A 121 -2.52 19.38 2.66
N ARG A 122 -3.09 18.96 3.79
CA ARG A 122 -4.18 19.71 4.42
C ARG A 122 -3.73 21.00 5.06
N ARG A 123 -2.45 21.10 5.44
CA ARG A 123 -1.91 22.31 6.01
C ARG A 123 -1.55 23.36 4.95
N ALA A 124 -1.42 22.92 3.73
CA ALA A 124 -1.00 23.82 2.64
C ALA A 124 -2.10 24.83 2.28
#